data_941c8d3b1bb52c92aeddd5e986815b57
#
_entry.id   941c8d3b1bb52c92aeddd5e986815b57
#
_cell.length_a   1.000
_cell.length_b   1.000
_cell.length_c   1.000
_cell.angle_alpha   90.00
_cell.angle_beta   90.00
_cell.angle_gamma   90.00
#
_symmetry.space_group_name_H-M   'P 1'
#
loop_
_entity.id
_entity.type
_entity.pdbx_description
1 polymer ?
#
loop_
_entity_poly.entity_id
_entity_poly.type
_entity_poly.pdbx_seq_one_letter_code
_entity_poly.pdbx_strand_id
1 'polypeptide(L)'
;MINFFNKAKAQNTTSASFYDIEINSLEGNSINLSDYKGKMILIVNTASECGFTKQYADLQKLYDQYQENLMIIGVPCNQFGGQEPGTAVEIQSFCEKNYGVSFLMTEKVDVKGSNQHPLYKWLTSKEMNGKTNSTVKWNFQKYLINDE
;
A
#
# COMPACT_ATOMS: atom_id res chain seq x y z
N MET A 1 -44.62 33.46 16.78
CA MET A 1 -44.14 32.56 15.71
C MET A 1 -42.63 32.43 15.86
N ILE A 2 -42.18 31.27 16.33
CA ILE A 2 -40.76 31.00 16.51
C ILE A 2 -40.33 30.07 15.36
N ASN A 3 -39.56 30.62 14.44
CA ASN A 3 -38.97 29.84 13.33
C ASN A 3 -37.73 29.15 13.84
N PHE A 4 -37.84 27.84 14.05
CA PHE A 4 -36.68 26.97 14.23
C PHE A 4 -36.09 26.61 12.86
N PHE A 5 -35.07 27.34 12.42
CA PHE A 5 -34.22 26.86 11.34
C PHE A 5 -33.26 25.78 11.91
N ASN A 6 -33.64 24.52 11.75
CA ASN A 6 -32.73 23.41 11.92
C ASN A 6 -31.67 23.49 10.81
N LYS A 7 -30.54 24.13 11.09
CA LYS A 7 -29.33 23.92 10.30
C LYS A 7 -28.88 22.47 10.55
N ALA A 8 -29.25 21.58 9.65
CA ALA A 8 -28.59 20.30 9.56
C ALA A 8 -27.09 20.58 9.38
N LYS A 9 -26.29 20.29 10.40
CA LYS A 9 -24.84 20.22 10.28
C LYS A 9 -24.57 19.15 9.24
N ALA A 10 -24.08 19.53 8.08
CA ALA A 10 -23.45 18.60 7.17
C ALA A 10 -22.38 17.86 8.00
N GLN A 11 -22.60 16.57 8.23
CA GLN A 11 -21.54 15.72 8.75
C GLN A 11 -20.47 15.74 7.68
N ASN A 12 -19.38 16.47 7.93
CA ASN A 12 -18.14 16.28 7.24
C ASN A 12 -17.73 14.86 7.56
N THR A 13 -18.06 13.92 6.68
CA THR A 13 -17.39 12.64 6.64
C THR A 13 -15.97 12.95 6.18
N THR A 14 -15.09 13.19 7.15
CA THR A 14 -13.66 13.23 6.90
C THR A 14 -13.29 11.85 6.36
N SER A 15 -13.04 11.77 5.03
CA SER A 15 -12.38 10.62 4.45
C SER A 15 -11.11 10.37 5.24
N ALA A 16 -10.92 9.14 5.74
CA ALA A 16 -9.71 8.80 6.50
C ALA A 16 -8.49 9.14 5.65
N SER A 17 -7.56 9.92 6.21
CA SER A 17 -6.35 10.30 5.48
C SER A 17 -5.49 9.06 5.26
N PHE A 18 -4.97 8.90 4.04
CA PHE A 18 -3.97 7.89 3.73
C PHE A 18 -2.79 7.93 4.70
N TYR A 19 -2.35 9.12 5.09
CA TYR A 19 -1.18 9.32 5.95
C TYR A 19 -1.39 8.92 7.41
N ASP A 20 -2.62 8.68 7.84
CA ASP A 20 -2.96 8.22 9.19
C ASP A 20 -3.03 6.68 9.30
N ILE A 21 -2.85 5.97 8.18
CA ILE A 21 -2.88 4.51 8.17
C ILE A 21 -1.62 3.96 8.83
N GLU A 22 -1.81 3.03 9.77
CA GLU A 22 -0.73 2.36 10.47
C GLU A 22 -0.39 1.03 9.79
N ILE A 23 0.88 0.83 9.49
CA ILE A 23 1.44 -0.43 8.98
C ILE A 23 2.88 -0.57 9.42
N ASN A 24 3.32 -1.80 9.68
CA ASN A 24 4.70 -2.07 10.06
C ASN A 24 5.56 -2.43 8.83
N SER A 25 6.85 -2.15 8.95
CA SER A 25 7.84 -2.62 7.99
C SER A 25 8.04 -4.14 8.11
N LEU A 26 8.76 -4.69 7.16
CA LEU A 26 9.11 -6.12 7.15
C LEU A 26 9.94 -6.51 8.39
N GLU A 27 10.74 -5.59 8.93
CA GLU A 27 11.51 -5.76 10.17
C GLU A 27 10.66 -5.58 11.44
N GLY A 28 9.40 -5.19 11.32
CA GLY A 28 8.48 -5.01 12.45
C GLY A 28 8.46 -3.60 13.04
N ASN A 29 9.09 -2.62 12.40
CA ASN A 29 9.07 -1.23 12.83
C ASN A 29 7.85 -0.49 12.26
N SER A 30 7.28 0.43 13.02
CA SER A 30 6.18 1.27 12.54
C SER A 30 6.64 2.16 11.37
N ILE A 31 5.84 2.16 10.30
CA ILE A 31 6.03 3.05 9.15
C ILE A 31 5.16 4.29 9.35
N ASN A 32 5.79 5.46 9.30
CA ASN A 32 5.07 6.72 9.30
C ASN A 32 4.86 7.20 7.86
N LEU A 33 3.68 6.94 7.29
CA LEU A 33 3.36 7.32 5.92
C LEU A 33 3.41 8.84 5.71
N SER A 34 3.20 9.63 6.74
CA SER A 34 3.28 11.09 6.67
C SER A 34 4.67 11.61 6.35
N ASP A 35 5.72 10.82 6.57
CA ASP A 35 7.10 11.16 6.18
C ASP A 35 7.27 11.26 4.65
N TYR A 36 6.34 10.69 3.89
CA TYR A 36 6.38 10.67 2.42
C TYR A 36 5.43 11.69 1.76
N LYS A 37 4.87 12.61 2.54
CA LYS A 37 4.09 13.73 1.99
C LYS A 37 4.93 14.53 1.00
N GLY A 38 4.31 14.90 -0.12
CA GLY A 38 4.97 15.61 -1.21
C GLY A 38 5.66 14.71 -2.23
N LYS A 39 5.67 13.39 -2.00
CA LYS A 39 6.12 12.40 -2.97
C LYS A 39 4.95 11.63 -3.57
N MET A 40 5.10 11.20 -4.81
CA MET A 40 4.24 10.15 -5.35
C MET A 40 4.54 8.83 -4.64
N ILE A 41 3.52 8.04 -4.37
CA ILE A 41 3.68 6.74 -3.70
C ILE A 41 3.11 5.64 -4.59
N LEU A 42 3.96 4.70 -4.97
CA LEU A 42 3.57 3.50 -5.71
C LEU A 42 3.48 2.32 -4.74
N ILE A 43 2.29 1.77 -4.59
CA ILE A 43 2.03 0.61 -3.72
C ILE A 43 1.81 -0.61 -4.59
N VAL A 44 2.54 -1.69 -4.28
CA VAL A 44 2.55 -2.94 -5.05
C VAL A 44 2.42 -4.12 -4.10
N ASN A 45 1.43 -4.98 -4.28
CA ASN A 45 1.38 -6.25 -3.55
C ASN A 45 2.32 -7.26 -4.21
N THR A 46 3.18 -7.87 -3.42
CA THR A 46 4.31 -8.64 -3.91
C THR A 46 4.28 -10.10 -3.49
N ALA A 47 5.01 -10.92 -4.24
CA ALA A 47 5.22 -12.34 -3.94
C ALA A 47 6.58 -12.81 -4.46
N SER A 48 7.16 -13.81 -3.78
CA SER A 48 8.51 -14.34 -4.10
C SER A 48 8.47 -15.51 -5.09
N GLU A 49 7.31 -16.13 -5.32
CA GLU A 49 7.17 -17.36 -6.13
C GLU A 49 6.21 -17.20 -7.31
N CYS A 50 6.02 -15.98 -7.80
CA CYS A 50 5.14 -15.64 -8.90
C CYS A 50 5.90 -15.53 -10.23
N GLY A 51 5.22 -15.79 -11.34
CA GLY A 51 5.78 -15.49 -12.68
C GLY A 51 6.12 -14.00 -12.88
N PHE A 52 5.48 -13.11 -12.12
CA PHE A 52 5.74 -11.66 -12.14
C PHE A 52 6.79 -11.20 -11.12
N THR A 53 7.38 -12.09 -10.32
CA THR A 53 8.37 -11.73 -9.28
C THR A 53 9.58 -10.99 -9.86
N LYS A 54 9.95 -11.26 -11.09
CA LYS A 54 11.00 -10.53 -11.82
C LYS A 54 10.71 -9.03 -11.97
N GLN A 55 9.48 -8.58 -11.78
CA GLN A 55 9.14 -7.14 -11.76
C GLN A 55 9.83 -6.38 -10.62
N TYR A 56 10.32 -7.06 -9.58
CA TYR A 56 11.17 -6.43 -8.57
C TYR A 56 12.37 -5.71 -9.20
N ALA A 57 12.97 -6.26 -10.24
CA ALA A 57 14.11 -5.63 -10.92
C ALA A 57 13.75 -4.27 -11.52
N ASP A 58 12.60 -4.19 -12.20
CA ASP A 58 12.14 -2.95 -12.81
C ASP A 58 11.65 -1.94 -11.77
N LEU A 59 11.00 -2.41 -10.71
CA LEU A 59 10.60 -1.57 -9.59
C LEU A 59 11.82 -0.95 -8.89
N GLN A 60 12.89 -1.72 -8.70
CA GLN A 60 14.12 -1.21 -8.09
C GLN A 60 14.80 -0.18 -8.99
N LYS A 61 14.84 -0.39 -10.31
CA LYS A 61 15.36 0.60 -11.26
C LYS A 61 14.57 1.90 -11.22
N LEU A 62 13.24 1.79 -11.17
CA LEU A 62 12.37 2.95 -11.08
C LEU A 62 12.63 3.73 -9.78
N TYR A 63 12.79 3.03 -8.67
CA TYR A 63 13.11 3.63 -7.38
C TYR A 63 14.47 4.32 -7.40
N ASP A 64 15.52 3.65 -7.90
CA ASP A 64 16.86 4.22 -8.01
C ASP A 64 16.87 5.52 -8.82
N GLN A 65 16.06 5.59 -9.87
CA GLN A 65 15.99 6.74 -10.76
C GLN A 65 15.20 7.92 -10.17
N TYR A 66 14.13 7.66 -9.40
CA TYR A 66 13.16 8.67 -8.99
C TYR A 66 12.98 8.81 -7.47
N GLN A 67 13.81 8.20 -6.63
CA GLN A 67 13.62 8.14 -5.18
C GLN A 67 13.46 9.51 -4.49
N GLU A 68 13.90 10.59 -5.10
CA GLU A 68 13.70 11.94 -4.55
C GLU A 68 12.22 12.36 -4.61
N ASN A 69 11.47 11.90 -5.61
CA ASN A 69 10.09 12.30 -5.87
C ASN A 69 9.11 11.13 -5.81
N LEU A 70 9.58 9.90 -5.71
CA LEU A 70 8.79 8.67 -5.71
C LEU A 70 9.20 7.76 -4.57
N MET A 71 8.24 7.36 -3.75
CA MET A 71 8.38 6.26 -2.82
C MET A 71 7.72 5.02 -3.39
N ILE A 72 8.38 3.87 -3.33
CA ILE A 72 7.78 2.57 -3.65
C ILE A 72 7.61 1.81 -2.35
N ILE A 73 6.41 1.26 -2.15
CA ILE A 73 6.07 0.42 -1.00
C ILE A 73 5.64 -0.95 -1.52
N GLY A 74 6.46 -1.96 -1.30
CA GLY A 74 6.12 -3.36 -1.55
C GLY A 74 5.37 -3.95 -0.36
N VAL A 75 4.27 -4.63 -0.64
CA VAL A 75 3.40 -5.23 0.38
C VAL A 75 3.29 -6.73 0.11
N PRO A 76 4.06 -7.57 0.81
CA PRO A 76 3.98 -9.02 0.64
C PRO A 76 2.59 -9.53 0.98
N CYS A 77 2.05 -10.42 0.13
CA CYS A 77 0.74 -11.00 0.31
C CYS A 77 0.69 -12.45 -0.21
N ASN A 78 0.14 -13.35 0.60
CA ASN A 78 0.08 -14.78 0.26
C ASN A 78 -1.28 -15.22 -0.33
N GLN A 79 -2.18 -14.29 -0.64
CA GLN A 79 -3.56 -14.61 -1.04
C GLN A 79 -3.71 -15.05 -2.51
N PHE A 80 -2.69 -14.87 -3.34
CA PHE A 80 -2.75 -15.17 -4.77
C PHE A 80 -1.90 -16.40 -5.09
N GLY A 81 -2.54 -17.56 -5.09
CA GLY A 81 -1.89 -18.84 -5.36
C GLY A 81 -0.93 -19.31 -4.27
N GLY A 82 -0.94 -18.71 -3.08
CA GLY A 82 -0.01 -19.05 -2.02
C GLY A 82 1.46 -18.78 -2.37
N GLN A 83 1.72 -17.77 -3.20
CA GLN A 83 3.05 -17.50 -3.78
C GLN A 83 3.96 -16.62 -2.93
N GLU A 84 3.55 -16.32 -1.68
CA GLU A 84 4.38 -15.66 -0.66
C GLU A 84 4.30 -16.39 0.69
N PRO A 85 4.71 -17.68 0.76
CA PRO A 85 4.54 -18.46 1.98
C PRO A 85 5.59 -18.18 3.06
N GLY A 86 6.67 -17.46 2.73
CA GLY A 86 7.81 -17.25 3.60
C GLY A 86 7.53 -16.36 4.80
N THR A 87 8.44 -16.44 5.77
CA THR A 87 8.49 -15.51 6.91
C THR A 87 9.03 -14.15 6.49
N ALA A 88 8.90 -13.15 7.36
CA ALA A 88 9.44 -11.81 7.11
C ALA A 88 10.96 -11.85 6.82
N VAL A 89 11.72 -12.63 7.56
CA VAL A 89 13.17 -12.80 7.35
C VAL A 89 13.48 -13.45 6.00
N GLU A 90 12.71 -14.47 5.62
CA GLU A 90 12.89 -15.15 4.33
C GLU A 90 12.54 -14.22 3.15
N ILE A 91 11.48 -13.44 3.26
CA ILE A 91 11.08 -12.45 2.24
C ILE A 91 12.16 -11.36 2.10
N GLN A 92 12.64 -10.82 3.20
CA GLN A 92 13.71 -9.81 3.21
C GLN A 92 14.97 -10.34 2.53
N SER A 93 15.42 -11.53 2.93
CA SER A 93 16.58 -12.18 2.35
C SER A 93 16.43 -12.44 0.85
N PHE A 94 15.26 -12.90 0.43
CA PHE A 94 14.95 -13.13 -0.99
C PHE A 94 15.04 -11.83 -1.81
N CYS A 95 14.41 -10.76 -1.34
CA CYS A 95 14.39 -9.47 -2.03
C CYS A 95 15.79 -8.86 -2.15
N GLU A 96 16.58 -8.90 -1.08
CA GLU A 96 17.94 -8.37 -1.06
C GLU A 96 18.88 -9.15 -1.97
N LYS A 97 18.90 -10.49 -1.83
CA LYS A 97 19.84 -11.36 -2.55
C LYS A 97 19.55 -11.45 -4.04
N ASN A 98 18.28 -11.49 -4.43
CA ASN A 98 17.92 -11.74 -5.83
C ASN A 98 17.72 -10.44 -6.65
N TYR A 99 17.31 -9.33 -6.00
CA TYR A 99 16.94 -8.11 -6.69
C TYR A 99 17.56 -6.84 -6.11
N GLY A 100 18.29 -6.94 -5.01
CA GLY A 100 18.87 -5.78 -4.34
C GLY A 100 17.84 -4.74 -3.92
N VAL A 101 16.63 -5.18 -3.52
CA VAL A 101 15.53 -4.30 -3.15
C VAL A 101 15.95 -3.40 -1.99
N SER A 102 15.86 -2.08 -2.19
CA SER A 102 16.13 -1.06 -1.17
C SER A 102 14.93 -0.15 -0.90
N PHE A 103 13.85 -0.24 -1.70
CA PHE A 103 12.62 0.46 -1.38
C PHE A 103 11.91 -0.19 -0.19
N LEU A 104 10.95 0.53 0.39
CA LEU A 104 10.24 0.12 1.59
C LEU A 104 9.41 -1.15 1.35
N MET A 105 9.57 -2.14 2.23
CA MET A 105 8.73 -3.34 2.27
C MET A 105 7.96 -3.37 3.59
N THR A 106 6.67 -3.69 3.52
CA THR A 106 5.82 -3.84 4.71
C THR A 106 5.80 -5.29 5.21
N GLU A 107 5.24 -5.49 6.39
CA GLU A 107 4.84 -6.82 6.86
C GLU A 107 3.87 -7.47 5.86
N LYS A 108 3.82 -8.80 5.86
CA LYS A 108 2.87 -9.55 5.05
C LYS A 108 1.44 -9.32 5.57
N VAL A 109 0.53 -8.91 4.69
CA VAL A 109 -0.87 -8.63 5.04
C VAL A 109 -1.83 -9.19 4.01
N ASP A 110 -3.11 -9.26 4.38
CA ASP A 110 -4.18 -9.52 3.44
C ASP A 110 -4.58 -8.23 2.72
N VAL A 111 -4.71 -8.30 1.41
CA VAL A 111 -5.07 -7.16 0.56
C VAL A 111 -6.51 -7.21 0.06
N LYS A 112 -7.20 -8.31 0.32
CA LYS A 112 -8.63 -8.54 -0.01
C LYS A 112 -9.30 -9.41 1.03
N GLY A 113 -10.63 -9.47 0.98
CA GLY A 113 -11.43 -10.32 1.86
C GLY A 113 -11.68 -9.70 3.24
N SER A 114 -12.19 -10.53 4.16
CA SER A 114 -12.65 -10.08 5.49
C SER A 114 -11.56 -9.52 6.40
N ASN A 115 -10.31 -9.98 6.21
CA ASN A 115 -9.15 -9.53 6.99
C ASN A 115 -8.29 -8.50 6.23
N GLN A 116 -8.84 -7.88 5.19
CA GLN A 116 -8.14 -6.87 4.40
C GLN A 116 -7.56 -5.78 5.31
N HIS A 117 -6.26 -5.51 5.13
CA HIS A 117 -5.56 -4.46 5.89
C HIS A 117 -6.17 -3.07 5.59
N PRO A 118 -6.22 -2.14 6.56
CA PRO A 118 -6.74 -0.78 6.36
C PRO A 118 -6.12 -0.02 5.19
N LEU A 119 -4.85 -0.25 4.88
CA LEU A 119 -4.20 0.32 3.69
C LEU A 119 -4.95 -0.07 2.40
N TYR A 120 -5.27 -1.34 2.24
CA TYR A 120 -5.98 -1.81 1.06
C TYR A 120 -7.49 -1.52 1.10
N LYS A 121 -8.09 -1.38 2.27
CA LYS A 121 -9.45 -0.82 2.38
C LYS A 121 -9.50 0.59 1.79
N TRP A 122 -8.52 1.41 2.11
CA TRP A 122 -8.41 2.76 1.55
C TRP A 122 -8.19 2.73 0.04
N LEU A 123 -7.22 1.94 -0.45
CA LEU A 123 -6.88 1.85 -1.87
C LEU A 123 -8.04 1.35 -2.75
N THR A 124 -8.89 0.49 -2.22
CA THR A 124 -9.93 -0.22 -2.99
C THR A 124 -11.33 0.37 -2.82
N SER A 125 -11.53 1.34 -1.94
CA SER A 125 -12.83 1.95 -1.66
C SER A 125 -12.87 3.43 -2.04
N LYS A 126 -13.71 3.77 -3.01
CA LYS A 126 -13.95 5.15 -3.41
C LYS A 126 -14.47 6.02 -2.26
N GLU A 127 -15.26 5.44 -1.36
CA GLU A 127 -15.76 6.13 -0.17
C GLU A 127 -14.60 6.63 0.70
N MET A 128 -13.50 5.89 0.77
CA MET A 128 -12.31 6.22 1.56
C MET A 128 -11.29 7.06 0.79
N ASN A 129 -10.99 6.71 -0.45
CA ASN A 129 -9.94 7.36 -1.25
C ASN A 129 -10.44 8.50 -2.15
N GLY A 130 -11.76 8.62 -2.33
CA GLY A 130 -12.37 9.68 -3.13
C GLY A 130 -12.24 9.53 -4.66
N LYS A 131 -11.62 8.46 -5.16
CA LYS A 131 -11.31 8.30 -6.59
C LYS A 131 -11.96 7.09 -7.23
N THR A 132 -11.74 5.88 -6.69
CA THR A 132 -12.13 4.65 -7.37
C THR A 132 -12.44 3.51 -6.41
N ASN A 133 -13.35 2.65 -6.86
CA ASN A 133 -13.53 1.31 -6.32
C ASN A 133 -12.73 0.32 -7.17
N SER A 134 -12.06 -0.60 -6.54
CA SER A 134 -11.30 -1.64 -7.22
C SER A 134 -11.18 -2.89 -6.35
N THR A 135 -10.68 -3.94 -6.94
CA THR A 135 -10.32 -5.19 -6.25
C THR A 135 -8.94 -5.60 -6.72
N VAL A 136 -8.08 -6.00 -5.80
CA VAL A 136 -6.78 -6.57 -6.15
C VAL A 136 -7.01 -7.94 -6.77
N LYS A 137 -6.56 -8.14 -8.00
CA LYS A 137 -6.86 -9.34 -8.81
C LYS A 137 -5.74 -10.37 -8.82
N TRP A 138 -4.50 -9.93 -8.64
CA TRP A 138 -3.34 -10.80 -8.63
C TRP A 138 -2.13 -10.12 -7.99
N ASN A 139 -1.02 -10.87 -7.84
CA ASN A 139 0.27 -10.33 -7.41
C ASN A 139 0.76 -9.22 -8.35
N PHE A 140 1.50 -8.27 -7.81
CA PHE A 140 2.11 -7.14 -8.53
C PHE A 140 1.10 -6.18 -9.17
N GLN A 141 -0.09 -6.06 -8.61
CA GLN A 141 -1.01 -4.96 -8.94
C GLN A 141 -0.52 -3.67 -8.29
N LYS A 142 -0.60 -2.57 -9.03
CA LYS A 142 -0.04 -1.27 -8.64
C LYS A 142 -1.15 -0.27 -8.37
N TYR A 143 -0.93 0.52 -7.32
CA TYR A 143 -1.70 1.74 -7.04
C TYR A 143 -0.74 2.91 -6.94
N LEU A 144 -1.00 3.96 -7.70
CA LEU A 144 -0.21 5.19 -7.66
C LEU A 144 -1.01 6.26 -6.93
N ILE A 145 -0.41 6.81 -5.88
CA ILE A 145 -0.98 7.90 -5.09
C ILE A 145 -0.16 9.15 -5.37
N ASN A 146 -0.84 10.20 -5.81
CA ASN A 146 -0.23 11.51 -5.98
C ASN A 146 -0.24 12.28 -4.64
N ASP A 147 0.38 13.43 -4.63
CA ASP A 147 0.53 14.31 -3.46
C ASP A 147 -0.67 15.26 -3.23
N GLU A 148 -1.75 15.12 -4.01
CA GLU A 148 -2.98 15.90 -3.90
C GLU A 148 -4.06 15.29 -3.01
#